data_aeea13d60d65618bd17ca5066c320363
#
_entry.id   aeea13d60d65618bd17ca5066c320363
#
_cell.length_a   1.000
_cell.length_b   1.000
_cell.length_c   1.000
_cell.angle_alpha   90.00
_cell.angle_beta   90.00
_cell.angle_gamma   90.00
#
_symmetry.space_group_name_H-M   'P 1'
#
loop_
_entity.id
_entity.type
_entity.pdbx_description
1 polymer ?
#
loop_
_entity_poly.entity_id
_entity_poly.type
_entity_poly.pdbx_seq_one_letter_code
_entity_poly.pdbx_strand_id
1 'polypeptide(L)'
;MKGLFITFEGTEGSGKSTQAVLLQNRLRDWGHTVRVFREPGGTPIGEEIRHTLKHSLNNAAMTPEAELLLMNASRAQLVREQIRPALARGEIIICDRFYDSTTAYQGYGRQLDLETVRRIIEVAVGNTRPELTLLLQVSAEISTERLRSRQATLPFVRDRLEEANREFFERVANGYQAIAAEEPKRVHTLEASGTKENVQSAIWRLVLPLIARLPRPTERAPGVSAP
;
A
#
# COMPACT_ATOMS: atom_id res chain seq x y z
N MET A 1 -18.63 -10.44 -11.49
CA MET A 1 -17.29 -11.08 -11.40
C MET A 1 -16.48 -10.27 -10.40
N LYS A 2 -15.67 -10.90 -9.57
CA LYS A 2 -14.89 -10.18 -8.54
C LYS A 2 -13.60 -9.64 -9.19
N GLY A 3 -13.26 -8.35 -8.96
CA GLY A 3 -11.99 -7.78 -9.39
C GLY A 3 -10.80 -8.36 -8.63
N LEU A 4 -9.59 -7.88 -8.89
CA LEU A 4 -8.35 -8.31 -8.23
C LEU A 4 -7.81 -7.17 -7.36
N PHE A 5 -7.43 -7.48 -6.13
CA PHE A 5 -6.86 -6.50 -5.20
C PHE A 5 -5.40 -6.85 -4.85
N ILE A 6 -4.49 -5.96 -5.21
CA ILE A 6 -3.04 -6.08 -5.00
C ILE A 6 -2.58 -4.93 -4.11
N THR A 7 -1.73 -5.21 -3.12
CA THR A 7 -1.11 -4.18 -2.29
C THR A 7 0.40 -4.20 -2.39
N PHE A 8 1.01 -3.04 -2.22
CA PHE A 8 2.45 -2.87 -2.09
C PHE A 8 2.78 -2.46 -0.67
N GLU A 9 3.68 -3.20 -0.05
CA GLU A 9 4.12 -2.97 1.32
C GLU A 9 5.65 -2.90 1.40
N GLY A 10 6.16 -2.43 2.53
CA GLY A 10 7.59 -2.29 2.81
C GLY A 10 7.93 -0.94 3.42
N THR A 11 9.19 -0.79 3.87
CA THR A 11 9.70 0.44 4.47
C THR A 11 9.75 1.59 3.47
N GLU A 12 9.99 2.82 3.95
CA GLU A 12 10.17 3.97 3.08
C GLU A 12 11.37 3.75 2.14
N GLY A 13 11.36 4.36 0.96
CA GLY A 13 12.43 4.20 -0.03
C GLY A 13 12.50 2.84 -0.73
N SER A 14 11.63 1.86 -0.40
CA SER A 14 11.65 0.51 -1.03
C SER A 14 11.17 0.50 -2.50
N GLY A 15 10.59 1.59 -3.01
CA GLY A 15 10.19 1.71 -4.42
C GLY A 15 8.72 1.37 -4.71
N LYS A 16 7.88 1.21 -3.69
CA LYS A 16 6.45 0.86 -3.82
C LYS A 16 5.70 1.66 -4.87
N SER A 17 5.67 2.99 -4.70
CA SER A 17 4.92 3.88 -5.59
C SER A 17 5.41 3.78 -7.05
N THR A 18 6.70 3.65 -7.27
CA THR A 18 7.28 3.45 -8.61
C THR A 18 6.79 2.15 -9.24
N GLN A 19 6.86 1.06 -8.48
CA GLN A 19 6.46 -0.26 -8.97
C GLN A 19 4.94 -0.37 -9.15
N ALA A 20 4.15 0.30 -8.30
CA ALA A 20 2.70 0.38 -8.46
C ALA A 20 2.30 1.05 -9.78
N VAL A 21 2.97 2.16 -10.15
CA VAL A 21 2.73 2.84 -11.44
C VAL A 21 3.17 1.98 -12.63
N LEU A 22 4.32 1.33 -12.55
CA LEU A 22 4.80 0.43 -13.61
C LEU A 22 3.85 -0.75 -13.81
N LEU A 23 3.37 -1.35 -12.71
CA LEU A 23 2.39 -2.43 -12.77
C LEU A 23 1.06 -1.96 -13.34
N GLN A 24 0.57 -0.77 -12.93
CA GLN A 24 -0.64 -0.17 -13.49
C GLN A 24 -0.56 -0.04 -15.01
N ASN A 25 0.54 0.54 -15.53
CA ASN A 25 0.71 0.73 -16.96
C ASN A 25 0.70 -0.60 -17.70
N ARG A 26 1.47 -1.57 -17.22
CA ARG A 26 1.54 -2.91 -17.83
C ARG A 26 0.17 -3.62 -17.84
N LEU A 27 -0.60 -3.52 -16.78
CA LEU A 27 -1.94 -4.10 -16.72
C LEU A 27 -2.93 -3.39 -17.66
N ARG A 28 -2.79 -2.06 -17.82
CA ARG A 28 -3.58 -1.29 -18.78
C ARG A 28 -3.25 -1.65 -20.24
N ASP A 29 -1.96 -1.86 -20.53
CA ASP A 29 -1.51 -2.33 -21.86
C ASP A 29 -2.09 -3.73 -22.18
N TRP A 30 -2.38 -4.52 -21.13
CA TRP A 30 -3.09 -5.81 -21.25
C TRP A 30 -4.62 -5.66 -21.29
N GLY A 31 -5.13 -4.42 -21.35
CA GLY A 31 -6.56 -4.11 -21.54
C GLY A 31 -7.37 -4.09 -20.24
N HIS A 32 -6.75 -4.21 -19.07
CA HIS A 32 -7.47 -4.18 -17.80
C HIS A 32 -7.78 -2.75 -17.34
N THR A 33 -8.93 -2.57 -16.69
CA THR A 33 -9.24 -1.34 -15.96
C THR A 33 -8.57 -1.40 -14.60
N VAL A 34 -7.65 -0.47 -14.32
CA VAL A 34 -6.82 -0.46 -13.10
C VAL A 34 -6.96 0.88 -12.38
N ARG A 35 -7.22 0.82 -11.08
CA ARG A 35 -7.16 1.97 -10.16
C ARG A 35 -6.00 1.82 -9.20
N VAL A 36 -5.30 2.94 -8.96
CA VAL A 36 -4.23 3.00 -7.97
C VAL A 36 -4.64 3.94 -6.85
N PHE A 37 -4.51 3.46 -5.63
CA PHE A 37 -4.71 4.21 -4.40
C PHE A 37 -3.45 4.21 -3.56
N ARG A 38 -3.39 5.10 -2.56
CA ARG A 38 -2.36 5.10 -1.53
C ARG A 38 -2.98 5.34 -0.17
N GLU A 39 -2.40 4.78 0.88
CA GLU A 39 -2.85 5.03 2.24
C GLU A 39 -1.76 5.72 3.11
N PRO A 40 -2.18 6.48 4.12
CA PRO A 40 -3.54 6.98 4.31
C PRO A 40 -3.92 7.96 3.20
N GLY A 41 -5.23 8.07 2.86
CA GLY A 41 -5.72 8.96 1.81
C GLY A 41 -6.64 8.26 0.79
N GLY A 42 -6.68 8.81 -0.43
CA GLY A 42 -7.42 8.23 -1.56
C GLY A 42 -8.91 8.60 -1.62
N THR A 43 -9.41 9.38 -0.69
CA THR A 43 -10.73 10.02 -0.68
C THR A 43 -10.60 11.42 -0.09
N PRO A 44 -11.54 12.36 -0.33
CA PRO A 44 -11.47 13.70 0.27
C PRO A 44 -11.26 13.66 1.79
N ILE A 45 -12.10 12.94 2.52
CA ILE A 45 -11.98 12.73 3.97
C ILE A 45 -10.66 12.04 4.33
N GLY A 46 -10.25 11.04 3.54
CA GLY A 46 -8.98 10.34 3.74
C GLY A 46 -7.77 11.27 3.62
N GLU A 47 -7.80 12.26 2.71
CA GLU A 47 -6.72 13.25 2.56
C GLU A 47 -6.67 14.24 3.74
N GLU A 48 -7.80 14.64 4.31
CA GLU A 48 -7.83 15.45 5.54
C GLU A 48 -7.22 14.68 6.73
N ILE A 49 -7.58 13.40 6.87
CA ILE A 49 -7.00 12.52 7.88
C ILE A 49 -5.48 12.35 7.63
N ARG A 50 -5.07 12.18 6.38
CA ARG A 50 -3.65 12.12 6.00
C ARG A 50 -2.90 13.38 6.42
N HIS A 51 -3.48 14.57 6.16
CA HIS A 51 -2.88 15.83 6.57
C HIS A 51 -2.69 15.86 8.09
N THR A 52 -3.71 15.48 8.85
CA THR A 52 -3.63 15.41 10.32
C THR A 52 -2.53 14.45 10.79
N LEU A 53 -2.45 13.26 10.22
CA LEU A 53 -1.49 12.23 10.58
C LEU A 53 -0.03 12.63 10.28
N LYS A 54 0.22 13.25 9.13
CA LYS A 54 1.57 13.42 8.58
C LYS A 54 2.09 14.85 8.65
N HIS A 55 1.23 15.81 8.36
CA HIS A 55 1.66 17.18 8.00
C HIS A 55 1.20 18.25 9.00
N SER A 56 0.24 17.95 9.89
CA SER A 56 -0.21 18.91 10.90
C SER A 56 0.92 19.27 11.86
N LEU A 57 1.09 20.55 12.15
CA LEU A 57 2.06 21.04 13.14
C LEU A 57 1.71 20.59 14.56
N ASN A 58 0.45 20.24 14.81
CA ASN A 58 -0.07 19.86 16.13
C ASN A 58 -0.03 18.34 16.38
N ASN A 59 0.51 17.54 15.46
CA ASN A 59 0.49 16.08 15.59
C ASN A 59 1.67 15.50 16.39
N ALA A 60 2.55 16.32 16.94
CA ALA A 60 3.70 15.88 17.73
C ALA A 60 3.28 15.10 19.00
N ALA A 61 2.16 15.51 19.62
CA ALA A 61 1.60 14.86 20.82
C ALA A 61 0.59 13.76 20.52
N MET A 62 0.44 13.34 19.24
CA MET A 62 -0.50 12.28 18.86
C MET A 62 -0.09 10.95 19.50
N THR A 63 -1.01 10.35 20.25
CA THR A 63 -0.78 9.05 20.88
C THR A 63 -0.79 7.91 19.85
N PRO A 64 -0.15 6.77 20.13
CA PRO A 64 -0.19 5.60 19.25
C PRO A 64 -1.62 5.11 18.94
N GLU A 65 -2.53 5.19 19.89
CA GLU A 65 -3.93 4.79 19.75
C GLU A 65 -4.68 5.74 18.80
N ALA A 66 -4.47 7.06 18.94
CA ALA A 66 -5.07 8.05 18.03
C ALA A 66 -4.53 7.86 16.60
N GLU A 67 -3.23 7.58 16.43
CA GLU A 67 -2.62 7.24 15.15
C GLU A 67 -3.27 6.01 14.53
N LEU A 68 -3.43 4.92 15.30
CA LEU A 68 -4.07 3.67 14.87
C LEU A 68 -5.51 3.91 14.40
N LEU A 69 -6.29 4.65 15.18
CA LEU A 69 -7.70 4.93 14.87
C LEU A 69 -7.85 5.80 13.63
N LEU A 70 -7.03 6.84 13.47
CA LEU A 70 -7.05 7.71 12.30
C LEU A 70 -6.63 6.97 11.03
N MET A 71 -5.58 6.12 11.09
CA MET A 71 -5.19 5.27 9.96
C MET A 71 -6.36 4.39 9.51
N ASN A 72 -7.06 3.78 10.44
CA ASN A 72 -8.18 2.90 10.12
C ASN A 72 -9.45 3.64 9.72
N ALA A 73 -9.67 4.86 10.21
CA ALA A 73 -10.77 5.72 9.73
C ALA A 73 -10.60 6.09 8.25
N SER A 74 -9.39 6.52 7.85
CA SER A 74 -9.06 6.79 6.45
C SER A 74 -9.25 5.53 5.58
N ARG A 75 -8.79 4.37 6.05
CA ARG A 75 -8.94 3.07 5.36
C ARG A 75 -10.40 2.67 5.22
N ALA A 76 -11.19 2.80 6.28
CA ALA A 76 -12.61 2.46 6.26
C ALA A 76 -13.37 3.25 5.19
N GLN A 77 -13.05 4.55 5.04
CA GLN A 77 -13.62 5.40 4.00
C GLN A 77 -13.19 4.92 2.61
N LEU A 78 -11.88 4.73 2.38
CA LEU A 78 -11.34 4.27 1.10
C LEU A 78 -11.93 2.93 0.66
N VAL A 79 -12.03 1.98 1.59
CA VAL A 79 -12.57 0.64 1.31
C VAL A 79 -14.02 0.72 0.82
N ARG A 80 -14.86 1.48 1.51
CA ARG A 80 -16.30 1.54 1.21
C ARG A 80 -16.62 2.41 0.01
N GLU A 81 -15.93 3.53 -0.13
CA GLU A 81 -16.21 4.51 -1.17
C GLU A 81 -15.59 4.11 -2.52
N GLN A 82 -14.39 3.55 -2.51
CA GLN A 82 -13.62 3.35 -3.74
C GLN A 82 -13.33 1.86 -4.02
N ILE A 83 -12.70 1.13 -3.06
CA ILE A 83 -12.18 -0.22 -3.34
C ILE A 83 -13.30 -1.20 -3.61
N ARG A 84 -14.28 -1.32 -2.72
CA ARG A 84 -15.39 -2.28 -2.88
C ARG A 84 -16.19 -2.07 -4.15
N PRO A 85 -16.63 -0.84 -4.49
CA PRO A 85 -17.35 -0.60 -5.73
C PRO A 85 -16.54 -0.95 -6.97
N ALA A 86 -15.23 -0.64 -6.99
CA ALA A 86 -14.37 -0.95 -8.10
C ALA A 86 -14.16 -2.47 -8.28
N LEU A 87 -13.92 -3.20 -7.17
CA LEU A 87 -13.84 -4.67 -7.20
C LEU A 87 -15.15 -5.32 -7.67
N ALA A 88 -16.30 -4.75 -7.29
CA ALA A 88 -17.61 -5.24 -7.74
C ALA A 88 -17.79 -5.08 -9.26
N ARG A 89 -17.18 -4.06 -9.87
CA ARG A 89 -17.16 -3.86 -11.33
C ARG A 89 -16.12 -4.72 -12.07
N GLY A 90 -15.35 -5.56 -11.36
CA GLY A 90 -14.31 -6.39 -11.95
C GLY A 90 -13.00 -5.65 -12.25
N GLU A 91 -12.78 -4.46 -11.67
CA GLU A 91 -11.57 -3.67 -11.86
C GLU A 91 -10.41 -4.26 -11.03
N ILE A 92 -9.18 -4.00 -11.47
CA ILE A 92 -7.97 -4.31 -10.70
C ILE A 92 -7.64 -3.11 -9.82
N ILE A 93 -7.44 -3.37 -8.53
CA ILE A 93 -7.04 -2.37 -7.55
C ILE A 93 -5.59 -2.60 -7.16
N ILE A 94 -4.79 -1.55 -7.20
CA ILE A 94 -3.45 -1.50 -6.64
C ILE A 94 -3.46 -0.48 -5.51
N CYS A 95 -2.98 -0.84 -4.32
CA CYS A 95 -2.87 0.10 -3.21
C CYS A 95 -1.42 0.17 -2.69
N ASP A 96 -0.86 1.39 -2.68
CA ASP A 96 0.42 1.67 -2.05
C ASP A 96 0.17 1.82 -0.55
N ARG A 97 0.47 0.79 0.22
CA ARG A 97 0.13 0.48 1.60
C ARG A 97 -1.35 0.10 1.81
N PHE A 98 -1.58 -0.79 2.74
CA PHE A 98 -2.88 -1.19 3.24
C PHE A 98 -2.77 -1.62 4.71
N TYR A 99 -3.60 -2.53 5.19
CA TYR A 99 -3.64 -2.88 6.61
C TYR A 99 -2.37 -3.56 7.14
N ASP A 100 -1.57 -4.21 6.29
CA ASP A 100 -0.29 -4.78 6.70
C ASP A 100 0.68 -3.69 7.21
N SER A 101 0.62 -2.48 6.62
CA SER A 101 1.31 -1.31 7.17
C SER A 101 0.86 -0.97 8.58
N THR A 102 -0.43 -1.07 8.91
CA THR A 102 -0.92 -0.81 10.28
C THR A 102 -0.41 -1.86 11.26
N THR A 103 -0.44 -3.13 10.90
CA THR A 103 0.12 -4.19 11.72
C THR A 103 1.62 -3.95 11.98
N ALA A 104 2.39 -3.61 10.93
CA ALA A 104 3.83 -3.35 11.05
C ALA A 104 4.15 -2.07 11.84
N TYR A 105 3.48 -0.95 11.55
CA TYR A 105 3.81 0.36 12.13
C TYR A 105 3.19 0.55 13.52
N GLN A 106 1.87 0.35 13.67
CA GLN A 106 1.18 0.57 14.94
C GLN A 106 1.31 -0.64 15.85
N GLY A 107 1.22 -1.86 15.33
CA GLY A 107 1.41 -3.08 16.10
C GLY A 107 2.86 -3.24 16.55
N TYR A 108 3.75 -3.56 15.64
CA TYR A 108 5.16 -3.81 15.97
C TYR A 108 5.94 -2.52 16.28
N GLY A 109 5.83 -1.50 15.45
CA GLY A 109 6.56 -0.24 15.58
C GLY A 109 6.22 0.52 16.86
N ARG A 110 4.94 0.82 17.10
CA ARG A 110 4.43 1.49 18.30
C ARG A 110 4.22 0.54 19.47
N GLN A 111 4.37 -0.75 19.27
CA GLN A 111 4.22 -1.81 20.29
C GLN A 111 2.81 -1.85 20.91
N LEU A 112 1.79 -1.55 20.12
CA LEU A 112 0.41 -1.74 20.52
C LEU A 112 0.06 -3.24 20.52
N ASP A 113 -0.90 -3.63 21.35
CA ASP A 113 -1.40 -4.99 21.39
C ASP A 113 -1.92 -5.45 20.04
N LEU A 114 -1.33 -6.52 19.51
CA LEU A 114 -1.61 -7.01 18.16
C LEU A 114 -3.06 -7.48 17.98
N GLU A 115 -3.67 -8.01 19.03
CA GLU A 115 -5.08 -8.44 18.98
C GLU A 115 -6.01 -7.23 18.83
N THR A 116 -5.76 -6.17 19.58
CA THR A 116 -6.49 -4.90 19.47
C THR A 116 -6.30 -4.29 18.07
N VAL A 117 -5.07 -4.28 17.56
CA VAL A 117 -4.77 -3.80 16.19
C VAL A 117 -5.55 -4.59 15.15
N ARG A 118 -5.58 -5.94 15.24
CA ARG A 118 -6.34 -6.81 14.32
C ARG A 118 -7.83 -6.51 14.35
N ARG A 119 -8.44 -6.36 15.54
CA ARG A 119 -9.88 -6.05 15.67
C ARG A 119 -10.24 -4.71 15.03
N ILE A 120 -9.41 -3.67 15.22
CA ILE A 120 -9.63 -2.36 14.61
C ILE A 120 -9.49 -2.44 13.08
N ILE A 121 -8.49 -3.18 12.56
CA ILE A 121 -8.35 -3.45 11.13
C ILE A 121 -9.61 -4.16 10.60
N GLU A 122 -10.15 -5.16 11.28
CA GLU A 122 -11.35 -5.89 10.85
C GLU A 122 -12.57 -4.98 10.72
N VAL A 123 -12.75 -4.05 11.65
CA VAL A 123 -13.82 -3.03 11.55
C VAL A 123 -13.63 -2.17 10.29
N ALA A 124 -12.40 -1.77 10.00
CA ALA A 124 -12.10 -0.91 8.86
C ALA A 124 -12.29 -1.63 7.52
N VAL A 125 -11.74 -2.83 7.36
CA VAL A 125 -11.69 -3.53 6.07
C VAL A 125 -12.80 -4.55 5.86
N GLY A 126 -13.33 -5.15 6.92
CA GLY A 126 -14.27 -6.27 6.85
C GLY A 126 -13.70 -7.40 5.98
N ASN A 127 -14.48 -7.83 4.99
CA ASN A 127 -14.08 -8.90 4.06
C ASN A 127 -13.19 -8.41 2.89
N THR A 128 -12.80 -7.13 2.87
CA THR A 128 -11.97 -6.58 1.79
C THR A 128 -10.51 -6.83 2.11
N ARG A 129 -9.97 -7.91 1.54
CA ARG A 129 -8.57 -8.31 1.73
C ARG A 129 -7.88 -8.43 0.38
N PRO A 130 -6.59 -8.06 0.27
CA PRO A 130 -5.84 -8.26 -0.97
C PRO A 130 -5.65 -9.76 -1.25
N GLU A 131 -5.72 -10.12 -2.51
CA GLU A 131 -5.33 -11.45 -2.99
C GLU A 131 -3.81 -11.61 -3.05
N LEU A 132 -3.09 -10.50 -3.21
CA LEU A 132 -1.63 -10.47 -3.28
C LEU A 132 -1.08 -9.22 -2.59
N THR A 133 -0.15 -9.41 -1.67
CA THR A 133 0.67 -8.35 -1.08
C THR A 133 2.12 -8.51 -1.54
N LEU A 134 2.65 -7.48 -2.18
CA LEU A 134 4.02 -7.39 -2.65
C LEU A 134 4.85 -6.63 -1.60
N LEU A 135 5.57 -7.35 -0.76
CA LEU A 135 6.44 -6.77 0.26
C LEU A 135 7.81 -6.48 -0.35
N LEU A 136 8.05 -5.21 -0.65
CA LEU A 136 9.34 -4.76 -1.21
C LEU A 136 10.35 -4.51 -0.09
N GLN A 137 11.48 -5.20 -0.16
CA GLN A 137 12.58 -5.07 0.79
C GLN A 137 13.81 -4.47 0.15
N VAL A 138 14.47 -3.58 0.89
CA VAL A 138 15.79 -3.02 0.59
C VAL A 138 16.57 -2.91 1.89
N SER A 139 17.90 -2.84 1.78
CA SER A 139 18.72 -2.53 2.95
C SER A 139 18.45 -1.13 3.49
N ALA A 140 18.78 -0.89 4.75
CA ALA A 140 18.62 0.41 5.39
C ALA A 140 19.44 1.51 4.68
N GLU A 141 20.61 1.15 4.17
CA GLU A 141 21.51 2.04 3.43
C GLU A 141 20.85 2.51 2.12
N ILE A 142 20.32 1.58 1.32
CA ILE A 142 19.62 1.87 0.06
C ILE A 142 18.37 2.70 0.33
N SER A 143 17.59 2.35 1.37
CA SER A 143 16.41 3.12 1.78
C SER A 143 16.80 4.57 2.08
N THR A 144 17.82 4.78 2.91
CA THR A 144 18.29 6.10 3.32
C THR A 144 18.79 6.91 2.12
N GLU A 145 19.56 6.31 1.23
CA GLU A 145 20.07 6.97 0.02
C GLU A 145 18.93 7.41 -0.90
N ARG A 146 17.94 6.55 -1.15
CA ARG A 146 16.78 6.88 -1.98
C ARG A 146 15.92 7.99 -1.36
N LEU A 147 15.76 7.98 -0.03
CA LEU A 147 15.05 9.06 0.67
C LEU A 147 15.78 10.40 0.55
N ARG A 148 17.09 10.42 0.76
CA ARG A 148 17.91 11.62 0.59
C ARG A 148 17.82 12.18 -0.84
N SER A 149 17.95 11.33 -1.86
CA SER A 149 17.83 11.71 -3.26
C SER A 149 16.45 12.30 -3.58
N ARG A 150 15.38 11.72 -3.01
CA ARG A 150 14.00 12.24 -3.17
C ARG A 150 13.84 13.60 -2.50
N GLN A 151 14.35 13.78 -1.29
CA GLN A 151 14.26 15.04 -0.54
C GLN A 151 15.05 16.18 -1.22
N ALA A 152 16.15 15.86 -1.89
CA ALA A 152 16.93 16.87 -2.63
C ALA A 152 16.18 17.44 -3.86
N THR A 153 15.17 16.73 -4.38
CA THR A 153 14.43 17.09 -5.59
C THR A 153 13.02 17.64 -5.33
N LEU A 154 12.51 17.50 -4.11
CA LEU A 154 11.16 17.91 -3.74
C LEU A 154 11.19 18.96 -2.61
N PRO A 155 10.22 19.90 -2.57
CA PRO A 155 10.06 20.78 -1.42
C PRO A 155 9.96 19.95 -0.12
N PHE A 156 10.63 20.41 0.92
CA PHE A 156 10.53 19.76 2.23
C PHE A 156 9.08 19.78 2.71
N VAL A 157 8.51 18.61 2.87
CA VAL A 157 7.19 18.43 3.51
C VAL A 157 7.41 17.53 4.71
N ARG A 158 7.13 18.05 5.90
CA ARG A 158 7.22 17.28 7.15
C ARG A 158 6.34 16.04 7.08
N ASP A 159 6.92 14.89 7.43
CA ASP A 159 6.19 13.64 7.62
C ASP A 159 6.54 13.07 9.01
N ARG A 160 5.62 13.19 9.96
CA ARG A 160 5.80 12.72 11.34
C ARG A 160 6.19 11.24 11.44
N LEU A 161 5.73 10.40 10.51
CA LEU A 161 6.06 8.97 10.52
C LEU A 161 7.52 8.72 10.10
N GLU A 162 8.08 9.58 9.25
CA GLU A 162 9.49 9.51 8.83
C GLU A 162 10.45 10.07 9.92
N GLU A 163 9.93 10.78 10.92
CA GLU A 163 10.71 11.36 12.03
C GLU A 163 11.00 10.35 13.18
N ALA A 164 10.47 9.13 13.10
CA ALA A 164 10.69 8.11 14.13
C ALA A 164 12.16 7.64 14.17
N ASN A 165 12.57 7.11 15.32
CA ASN A 165 13.94 6.63 15.53
C ASN A 165 14.22 5.31 14.80
N ARG A 166 15.52 4.96 14.73
CA ARG A 166 16.00 3.73 14.07
C ARG A 166 15.34 2.47 14.63
N GLU A 167 15.25 2.37 15.95
CA GLU A 167 14.68 1.20 16.64
C GLU A 167 13.20 0.97 16.26
N PHE A 168 12.44 2.05 16.05
CA PHE A 168 11.08 1.96 15.53
C PHE A 168 11.04 1.30 14.15
N PHE A 169 11.92 1.73 13.23
CA PHE A 169 11.94 1.16 11.87
C PHE A 169 12.47 -0.28 11.86
N GLU A 170 13.37 -0.65 12.78
CA GLU A 170 13.80 -2.04 12.95
C GLU A 170 12.63 -2.92 13.40
N ARG A 171 11.81 -2.45 14.36
CA ARG A 171 10.58 -3.17 14.77
C ARG A 171 9.56 -3.26 13.63
N VAL A 172 9.39 -2.20 12.84
CA VAL A 172 8.52 -2.22 11.65
C VAL A 172 8.98 -3.26 10.63
N ALA A 173 10.28 -3.31 10.35
CA ALA A 173 10.85 -4.31 9.43
C ALA A 173 10.62 -5.74 9.94
N ASN A 174 10.85 -6.00 11.23
CA ASN A 174 10.55 -7.28 11.87
C ASN A 174 9.05 -7.61 11.81
N GLY A 175 8.18 -6.61 11.96
CA GLY A 175 6.74 -6.77 11.80
C GLY A 175 6.34 -7.24 10.40
N TYR A 176 6.92 -6.66 9.36
CA TYR A 176 6.69 -7.12 8.00
C TYR A 176 7.18 -8.55 7.76
N GLN A 177 8.32 -8.95 8.35
CA GLN A 177 8.81 -10.32 8.28
C GLN A 177 7.83 -11.30 8.94
N ALA A 178 7.34 -10.95 10.12
CA ALA A 178 6.36 -11.76 10.84
C ALA A 178 5.06 -11.94 10.02
N ILE A 179 4.54 -10.85 9.44
CA ILE A 179 3.35 -10.90 8.57
C ILE A 179 3.59 -11.82 7.36
N ALA A 180 4.75 -11.71 6.70
CA ALA A 180 5.07 -12.56 5.56
C ALA A 180 5.19 -14.04 5.93
N ALA A 181 5.74 -14.34 7.10
CA ALA A 181 5.83 -15.71 7.63
C ALA A 181 4.46 -16.28 8.04
N GLU A 182 3.56 -15.43 8.55
CA GLU A 182 2.19 -15.83 8.95
C GLU A 182 1.28 -16.08 7.72
N GLU A 183 1.43 -15.27 6.66
CA GLU A 183 0.57 -15.34 5.46
C GLU A 183 1.36 -15.58 4.15
N PRO A 184 2.18 -16.64 4.03
CA PRO A 184 3.09 -16.83 2.88
C PRO A 184 2.37 -17.06 1.55
N LYS A 185 1.07 -17.40 1.58
CA LYS A 185 0.26 -17.56 0.35
C LYS A 185 -0.20 -16.22 -0.23
N ARG A 186 -0.29 -15.20 0.60
CA ARG A 186 -0.76 -13.86 0.24
C ARG A 186 0.37 -12.85 0.14
N VAL A 187 1.33 -12.90 1.07
CA VAL A 187 2.41 -11.92 1.20
C VAL A 187 3.70 -12.49 0.61
N HIS A 188 4.14 -11.88 -0.46
CA HIS A 188 5.37 -12.29 -1.16
C HIS A 188 6.45 -11.23 -1.01
N THR A 189 7.54 -11.61 -0.40
CA THR A 189 8.72 -10.76 -0.23
C THR A 189 9.55 -10.72 -1.51
N LEU A 190 9.90 -9.51 -1.93
CA LEU A 190 10.69 -9.23 -3.12
C LEU A 190 11.87 -8.34 -2.77
N GLU A 191 13.08 -8.76 -3.13
CA GLU A 191 14.27 -7.93 -3.09
C GLU A 191 14.15 -6.79 -4.12
N ALA A 192 14.21 -5.54 -3.63
CA ALA A 192 13.98 -4.35 -4.45
C ALA A 192 15.20 -3.42 -4.58
N SER A 193 16.40 -3.96 -4.32
CA SER A 193 17.68 -3.23 -4.50
C SER A 193 18.14 -3.17 -5.96
N GLY A 194 17.64 -4.08 -6.81
CA GLY A 194 17.96 -4.13 -8.23
C GLY A 194 17.35 -3.01 -9.06
N THR A 195 17.49 -3.12 -10.40
CA THR A 195 16.89 -2.16 -11.33
C THR A 195 15.36 -2.22 -11.27
N LYS A 196 14.71 -1.12 -11.69
CA LYS A 196 13.24 -1.04 -11.74
C LYS A 196 12.63 -2.17 -12.57
N GLU A 197 13.28 -2.51 -13.66
CA GLU A 197 12.88 -3.53 -14.63
C GLU A 197 12.99 -4.95 -14.04
N ASN A 198 14.05 -5.22 -13.28
CA ASN A 198 14.25 -6.51 -12.62
C ASN A 198 13.18 -6.74 -11.54
N VAL A 199 12.92 -5.72 -10.70
CA VAL A 199 11.86 -5.77 -9.68
C VAL A 199 10.49 -5.93 -10.33
N GLN A 200 10.20 -5.16 -11.40
CA GLN A 200 8.95 -5.28 -12.13
C GLN A 200 8.76 -6.66 -12.77
N SER A 201 9.83 -7.27 -13.25
CA SER A 201 9.79 -8.64 -13.81
C SER A 201 9.47 -9.68 -12.74
N ALA A 202 9.99 -9.52 -11.52
CA ALA A 202 9.67 -10.39 -10.39
C ALA A 202 8.21 -10.21 -9.95
N ILE A 203 7.73 -8.97 -9.86
CA ILE A 203 6.32 -8.65 -9.58
C ILE A 203 5.40 -9.30 -10.61
N TRP A 204 5.75 -9.18 -11.89
CA TRP A 204 4.91 -9.70 -12.97
C TRP A 204 4.72 -11.22 -12.90
N ARG A 205 5.76 -11.97 -12.51
CA ARG A 205 5.65 -13.43 -12.33
C ARG A 205 4.60 -13.83 -11.29
N LEU A 206 4.41 -13.01 -10.26
CA LEU A 206 3.40 -13.24 -9.22
C LEU A 206 2.00 -12.80 -9.66
N VAL A 207 1.91 -11.72 -10.44
CA VAL A 207 0.64 -11.13 -10.87
C VAL A 207 0.03 -11.89 -12.04
N LEU A 208 0.84 -12.37 -12.99
CA LEU A 208 0.39 -13.03 -14.20
C LEU A 208 -0.59 -14.21 -13.96
N PRO A 209 -0.34 -15.13 -13.02
CA PRO A 209 -1.29 -16.22 -12.74
C PRO A 209 -2.63 -15.75 -12.18
N LEU A 210 -2.66 -14.58 -11.51
CA LEU A 210 -3.89 -14.01 -10.96
C LEU A 210 -4.75 -13.37 -12.03
N ILE A 211 -4.14 -12.59 -12.93
CA ILE A 211 -4.87 -11.96 -14.04
C ILE A 211 -5.35 -12.98 -15.07
N ALA A 212 -4.66 -14.11 -15.23
CA ALA A 212 -5.10 -15.19 -16.11
C ALA A 212 -6.46 -15.81 -15.68
N ARG A 213 -6.86 -15.61 -14.43
CA ARG A 213 -8.16 -16.06 -13.88
C ARG A 213 -9.26 -15.03 -14.06
N LEU A 214 -8.91 -13.79 -14.41
CA LEU A 214 -9.89 -12.75 -14.68
C LEU A 214 -10.47 -12.96 -16.09
N PRO A 215 -11.72 -12.53 -16.33
CA PRO A 215 -12.25 -12.50 -17.69
C PRO A 215 -11.34 -11.64 -18.57
N ARG A 216 -11.10 -12.11 -19.79
CA ARG A 216 -10.39 -11.28 -20.76
C ARG A 216 -11.14 -9.96 -20.92
N PRO A 217 -10.41 -8.82 -20.95
CA PRO A 217 -11.06 -7.55 -21.28
C PRO A 217 -11.81 -7.75 -22.59
N THR A 218 -13.11 -7.46 -22.60
CA THR A 218 -13.85 -7.39 -23.87
C THR A 218 -13.17 -6.32 -24.71
N GLU A 219 -12.78 -6.67 -25.94
CA GLU A 219 -12.29 -5.69 -26.91
C GLU A 219 -13.26 -4.50 -26.88
N ARG A 220 -12.75 -3.32 -26.55
CA ARG A 220 -13.55 -2.10 -26.68
C ARG A 220 -13.97 -2.05 -28.14
N ALA A 221 -15.28 -2.08 -28.40
CA ALA A 221 -15.81 -1.79 -29.72
C ALA A 221 -15.15 -0.48 -30.19
N PRO A 222 -14.54 -0.43 -31.39
CA PRO A 222 -13.97 0.79 -31.92
C PRO A 222 -15.09 1.81 -32.12
N GLY A 223 -15.04 2.94 -31.42
CA GLY A 223 -15.88 4.10 -31.73
C GLY A 223 -16.99 4.40 -30.72
N VAL A 224 -16.63 4.93 -29.55
CA VAL A 224 -17.42 5.96 -28.86
C VAL A 224 -16.43 6.99 -28.30
N SER A 225 -16.21 8.06 -29.03
CA SER A 225 -15.62 9.29 -28.52
C SER A 225 -16.52 9.82 -27.41
N ALA A 226 -15.90 10.06 -26.24
CA ALA A 226 -16.58 10.69 -25.11
C ALA A 226 -17.02 12.13 -25.47
N PRO A 227 -18.15 12.59 -24.94
CA PRO A 227 -18.61 13.97 -25.11
C PRO A 227 -17.70 14.97 -24.35
#